data_720aa9168521f585e38e05a638a3a27c
#
_entry.id   720aa9168521f585e38e05a638a3a27c
#
_cell.length_a   1.000
_cell.length_b   1.000
_cell.length_c   1.000
_cell.angle_alpha   90.00
_cell.angle_beta   90.00
_cell.angle_gamma   90.00
#
_symmetry.space_group_name_H-M   'P 1'
#
loop_
_entity.id
_entity.type
_entity.pdbx_description
1 polymer ?
#
loop_
_entity_poly.entity_id
_entity_poly.type
_entity_poly.pdbx_seq_one_letter_code
_entity_poly.pdbx_strand_id
1 'polypeptide(L)'
;METPTYTSRMSKACVFCSIVSGAEPASIVVREDGLTAFLDARPVFKGHVLVVPDMHADDLAALPAAGIAPLFLLARRVAAAIEHGLAAQGAFVAVNNKISQSVPHLHVHVVPRTKGDGLRGFFWPRTKYGSDDERESYARRIADALAAG
;
A
#
# COMPACT_ATOMS: atom_id res chain seq x y z
N MET A 1 -20.66 -19.40 -28.73
CA MET A 1 -19.39 -18.99 -28.12
C MET A 1 -19.71 -18.05 -26.97
N GLU A 2 -19.79 -18.59 -25.79
CA GLU A 2 -20.09 -17.79 -24.61
C GLU A 2 -18.79 -17.12 -24.14
N THR A 3 -18.77 -15.80 -24.16
CA THR A 3 -17.75 -15.02 -23.47
C THR A 3 -17.83 -15.33 -21.99
N PRO A 4 -16.73 -15.72 -21.32
CA PRO A 4 -16.76 -15.87 -19.89
C PRO A 4 -16.98 -14.49 -19.29
N THR A 5 -18.18 -14.26 -18.77
CA THR A 5 -18.43 -13.17 -17.84
C THR A 5 -17.52 -13.41 -16.65
N TYR A 6 -16.48 -12.60 -16.55
CA TYR A 6 -15.70 -12.46 -15.34
C TYR A 6 -16.62 -11.82 -14.28
N THR A 7 -17.43 -12.67 -13.67
CA THR A 7 -18.09 -12.31 -12.44
C THR A 7 -16.99 -12.16 -11.40
N SER A 8 -16.59 -10.92 -11.18
CA SER A 8 -15.87 -10.50 -10.01
C SER A 8 -16.49 -11.24 -8.82
N ARG A 9 -15.82 -12.27 -8.32
CA ARG A 9 -16.08 -12.78 -6.99
C ARG A 9 -15.68 -11.67 -6.04
N MET A 10 -16.59 -10.73 -5.82
CA MET A 10 -16.54 -9.89 -4.63
C MET A 10 -16.62 -10.86 -3.46
N SER A 11 -15.46 -11.26 -2.97
CA SER A 11 -15.40 -12.10 -1.79
C SER A 11 -16.08 -11.31 -0.67
N LYS A 12 -17.19 -11.84 -0.13
CA LYS A 12 -17.85 -11.29 1.06
C LYS A 12 -16.89 -11.15 2.25
N ALA A 13 -15.68 -11.67 2.13
CA ALA A 13 -14.62 -11.68 3.13
C ALA A 13 -13.62 -10.50 3.02
N CYS A 14 -13.58 -9.73 1.93
CA CYS A 14 -12.65 -8.61 1.78
C CYS A 14 -13.30 -7.32 2.26
N VAL A 15 -12.87 -6.84 3.44
CA VAL A 15 -13.39 -5.59 4.02
C VAL A 15 -13.11 -4.37 3.12
N PHE A 16 -11.99 -4.34 2.39
CA PHE A 16 -11.69 -3.22 1.49
C PHE A 16 -12.57 -3.23 0.24
N CYS A 17 -12.87 -4.39 -0.32
CA CYS A 17 -13.89 -4.50 -1.37
C CYS A 17 -15.24 -3.99 -0.88
N SER A 18 -15.62 -4.29 0.35
CA SER A 18 -16.85 -3.82 0.96
C SER A 18 -16.85 -2.30 1.17
N ILE A 19 -15.73 -1.72 1.54
CA ILE A 19 -15.56 -0.24 1.65
C ILE A 19 -15.67 0.40 0.28
N VAL A 20 -15.00 -0.15 -0.72
CA VAL A 20 -15.05 0.34 -2.11
C VAL A 20 -16.49 0.34 -2.64
N SER A 21 -17.25 -0.72 -2.41
CA SER A 21 -18.65 -0.84 -2.85
C SER A 21 -19.63 -0.01 -2.02
N GLY A 22 -19.20 0.53 -0.87
CA GLY A 22 -20.08 1.26 0.06
C GLY A 22 -20.87 0.37 1.01
N ALA A 23 -20.67 -0.96 0.98
CA ALA A 23 -21.34 -1.89 1.88
C ALA A 23 -20.82 -1.81 3.32
N GLU A 24 -19.56 -1.45 3.50
CA GLU A 24 -18.91 -1.21 4.80
C GLU A 24 -18.61 0.27 4.95
N PRO A 25 -19.02 0.92 6.06
CA PRO A 25 -18.74 2.33 6.27
C PRO A 25 -17.24 2.57 6.51
N ALA A 26 -16.74 3.68 5.99
CA ALA A 26 -15.39 4.16 6.23
C ALA A 26 -15.36 5.69 6.08
N SER A 27 -14.34 6.32 6.66
CA SER A 27 -14.11 7.75 6.46
C SER A 27 -13.37 7.97 5.14
N ILE A 28 -14.11 8.22 4.08
CA ILE A 28 -13.57 8.37 2.73
C ILE A 28 -12.87 9.72 2.59
N VAL A 29 -11.66 9.68 2.06
CA VAL A 29 -10.89 10.89 1.70
C VAL A 29 -11.18 11.27 0.25
N VAL A 30 -11.10 10.31 -0.67
CA VAL A 30 -11.39 10.54 -2.09
C VAL A 30 -11.74 9.22 -2.78
N ARG A 31 -12.62 9.33 -3.78
CA ARG A 31 -12.92 8.27 -4.74
C ARG A 31 -12.73 8.85 -6.13
N GLU A 32 -11.82 8.30 -6.91
CA GLU A 32 -11.56 8.77 -8.29
C GLU A 32 -10.85 7.69 -9.11
N ASP A 33 -11.19 7.62 -10.38
CA ASP A 33 -10.45 6.84 -11.40
C ASP A 33 -10.13 5.39 -11.01
N GLY A 34 -11.08 4.70 -10.36
CA GLY A 34 -10.89 3.32 -9.93
C GLY A 34 -10.03 3.16 -8.68
N LEU A 35 -9.87 4.23 -7.92
CA LEU A 35 -9.13 4.28 -6.67
C LEU A 35 -9.99 4.82 -5.54
N THR A 36 -9.74 4.34 -4.33
CA THR A 36 -10.37 4.84 -3.11
C THR A 36 -9.30 5.08 -2.05
N ALA A 37 -9.36 6.23 -1.40
CA ALA A 37 -8.55 6.54 -0.24
C ALA A 37 -9.45 6.79 0.97
N PHE A 38 -9.13 6.17 2.09
CA PHE A 38 -9.91 6.26 3.34
C PHE A 38 -9.02 6.16 4.56
N LEU A 39 -9.52 6.63 5.68
CA LEU A 39 -8.77 6.56 6.94
C LEU A 39 -8.69 5.11 7.44
N ASP A 40 -7.52 4.72 7.91
CA ASP A 40 -7.36 3.46 8.65
C ASP A 40 -8.16 3.57 9.96
N ALA A 41 -9.04 2.58 10.21
CA ALA A 41 -9.87 2.53 11.43
C ALA A 41 -9.02 2.31 12.69
N ARG A 42 -7.83 1.74 12.55
CA ARG A 42 -6.84 1.56 13.63
C ARG A 42 -5.50 2.18 13.23
N PRO A 43 -5.44 3.51 13.21
CA PRO A 43 -4.30 4.23 12.65
C PRO A 43 -3.03 4.08 13.49
N VAL A 44 -1.88 4.14 12.86
CA VAL A 44 -0.60 4.34 13.54
C VAL A 44 -0.58 5.72 14.19
N PHE A 45 -0.99 6.73 13.43
CA PHE A 45 -1.25 8.10 13.92
C PHE A 45 -2.56 8.59 13.30
N LYS A 46 -3.22 9.52 13.95
CA LYS A 46 -4.45 10.13 13.44
C LYS A 46 -4.19 10.78 12.09
N GLY A 47 -5.00 10.42 11.09
CA GLY A 47 -4.79 10.84 9.71
C GLY A 47 -4.07 9.81 8.84
N HIS A 48 -3.78 8.63 9.36
CA HIS A 48 -3.26 7.49 8.59
C HIS A 48 -4.27 7.10 7.50
N VAL A 49 -3.90 7.24 6.25
CA VAL A 49 -4.72 6.97 5.08
C VAL A 49 -4.27 5.66 4.42
N LEU A 50 -5.25 4.90 3.94
CA LEU A 50 -5.04 3.76 3.05
C LEU A 50 -5.50 4.14 1.66
N VAL A 51 -4.66 3.89 0.66
CA VAL A 51 -4.98 4.09 -0.76
C VAL A 51 -5.07 2.73 -1.43
N VAL A 52 -6.22 2.42 -1.99
CA VAL A 52 -6.50 1.10 -2.57
C VAL A 52 -6.98 1.20 -4.01
N PRO A 53 -6.63 0.24 -4.89
CA PRO A 53 -7.36 0.06 -6.14
C PRO A 53 -8.75 -0.49 -5.85
N ASP A 54 -9.76 -0.03 -6.57
CA ASP A 54 -11.13 -0.53 -6.44
C ASP A 54 -11.21 -2.00 -6.90
N MET A 55 -10.46 -2.33 -7.95
CA MET A 55 -10.28 -3.70 -8.39
C MET A 55 -9.47 -4.48 -7.34
N HIS A 56 -9.98 -5.63 -6.92
CA HIS A 56 -9.28 -6.49 -5.98
C HIS A 56 -7.99 -7.03 -6.61
N ALA A 57 -6.87 -6.74 -5.98
CA ALA A 57 -5.58 -7.35 -6.23
C ALA A 57 -4.96 -7.68 -4.88
N ASP A 58 -4.47 -8.90 -4.71
CA ASP A 58 -3.97 -9.35 -3.41
C ASP A 58 -2.70 -8.59 -2.99
N ASP A 59 -1.81 -8.34 -3.94
CA ASP A 59 -0.49 -7.75 -3.71
C ASP A 59 0.00 -6.95 -4.91
N LEU A 60 1.22 -6.44 -4.85
CA LEU A 60 1.81 -5.63 -5.92
C LEU A 60 1.88 -6.37 -7.26
N ALA A 61 2.24 -7.66 -7.25
CA ALA A 61 2.38 -8.44 -8.48
C ALA A 61 1.02 -8.75 -9.13
N ALA A 62 -0.04 -8.82 -8.34
CA ALA A 62 -1.39 -9.09 -8.82
C ALA A 62 -2.05 -7.87 -9.47
N LEU A 63 -1.61 -6.65 -9.15
CA LEU A 63 -2.14 -5.44 -9.79
C LEU A 63 -1.60 -5.34 -11.22
N PRO A 64 -2.48 -5.17 -12.23
CA PRO A 64 -2.03 -4.90 -13.60
C PRO A 64 -1.08 -3.70 -13.65
N ALA A 65 -0.06 -3.76 -14.50
CA ALA A 65 0.96 -2.71 -14.62
C ALA A 65 0.38 -1.31 -14.84
N ALA A 66 -0.71 -1.22 -15.62
CA ALA A 66 -1.41 0.05 -15.85
C ALA A 66 -2.02 0.67 -14.58
N GLY A 67 -2.22 -0.12 -13.52
CA GLY A 67 -2.76 0.35 -12.24
C GLY A 67 -1.70 0.90 -11.29
N ILE A 68 -0.44 0.61 -11.51
CA ILE A 68 0.66 0.97 -10.59
C ILE A 68 0.84 2.49 -10.51
N ALA A 69 1.01 3.15 -11.64
CA ALA A 69 1.24 4.59 -11.67
C ALA A 69 0.06 5.39 -11.07
N PRO A 70 -1.20 5.13 -11.45
CA PRO A 70 -2.34 5.81 -10.83
C PRO A 70 -2.40 5.64 -9.30
N LEU A 71 -2.14 4.44 -8.80
CA LEU A 71 -2.14 4.14 -7.36
C LEU A 71 -1.11 4.99 -6.61
N PHE A 72 0.13 5.01 -7.09
CA PHE A 72 1.21 5.75 -6.44
C PHE A 72 1.13 7.26 -6.67
N LEU A 73 0.57 7.71 -7.78
CA LEU A 73 0.28 9.13 -7.99
C LEU A 73 -0.76 9.65 -6.99
N LEU A 74 -1.81 8.85 -6.71
CA LEU A 74 -2.76 9.22 -5.67
C LEU A 74 -2.11 9.21 -4.28
N ALA A 75 -1.30 8.20 -3.95
CA ALA A 75 -0.57 8.16 -2.69
C ALA A 75 0.33 9.40 -2.50
N ARG A 76 1.01 9.85 -3.55
CA ARG A 76 1.79 11.10 -3.55
C ARG A 76 0.93 12.32 -3.22
N ARG A 77 -0.24 12.44 -3.84
CA ARG A 77 -1.18 13.55 -3.58
C ARG A 77 -1.71 13.51 -2.15
N VAL A 78 -2.02 12.32 -1.64
CA VAL A 78 -2.47 12.14 -0.26
C VAL A 78 -1.37 12.52 0.72
N ALA A 79 -0.12 12.15 0.47
CA ALA A 79 1.02 12.55 1.30
C ALA A 79 1.15 14.09 1.37
N ALA A 80 1.06 14.78 0.24
CA ALA A 80 1.07 16.24 0.21
C ALA A 80 -0.12 16.84 0.97
N ALA A 81 -1.31 16.26 0.80
CA ALA A 81 -2.52 16.72 1.49
C ALA A 81 -2.43 16.56 3.02
N ILE A 82 -1.80 15.51 3.49
CA ILE A 82 -1.54 15.27 4.91
C ILE A 82 -0.62 16.35 5.49
N GLU A 83 0.46 16.69 4.79
CA GLU A 83 1.37 17.75 5.21
C GLU A 83 0.66 19.10 5.32
N HIS A 84 -0.14 19.46 4.33
CA HIS A 84 -0.88 20.71 4.32
C HIS A 84 -2.08 20.71 5.28
N GLY A 85 -2.88 19.67 5.25
CA GLY A 85 -4.16 19.62 5.96
C GLY A 85 -4.03 19.31 7.45
N LEU A 86 -3.00 18.58 7.85
CA LEU A 86 -2.79 18.14 9.24
C LEU A 86 -1.55 18.78 9.88
N ALA A 87 -0.89 19.69 9.20
CA ALA A 87 0.36 20.30 9.64
C ALA A 87 1.45 19.27 9.98
N ALA A 88 1.43 18.10 9.31
CA ALA A 88 2.48 17.11 9.46
C ALA A 88 3.77 17.58 8.77
N GLN A 89 4.92 17.16 9.30
CA GLN A 89 6.22 17.53 8.74
C GLN A 89 6.63 16.64 7.57
N GLY A 90 5.99 15.49 7.44
CA GLY A 90 6.25 14.52 6.38
C GLY A 90 5.25 13.37 6.43
N ALA A 91 5.54 12.33 5.67
CA ALA A 91 4.72 11.13 5.64
C ALA A 91 5.59 9.88 5.49
N PHE A 92 5.13 8.78 6.06
CA PHE A 92 5.64 7.45 5.78
C PHE A 92 4.72 6.79 4.76
N VAL A 93 5.26 6.42 3.61
CA VAL A 93 4.52 5.79 2.52
C VAL A 93 5.05 4.38 2.33
N ALA A 94 4.20 3.36 2.49
CA ALA A 94 4.64 1.98 2.44
C ALA A 94 3.55 1.01 2.00
N VAL A 95 3.99 -0.13 1.49
CA VAL A 95 3.16 -1.29 1.19
C VAL A 95 3.73 -2.50 1.93
N ASN A 96 2.90 -3.20 2.69
CA ASN A 96 3.25 -4.51 3.23
C ASN A 96 2.89 -5.57 2.18
N ASN A 97 3.87 -5.96 1.38
CA ASN A 97 3.63 -6.92 0.30
C ASN A 97 3.68 -8.35 0.85
N LYS A 98 2.52 -8.97 1.03
CA LYS A 98 2.30 -10.33 1.56
C LYS A 98 2.53 -10.46 3.06
N ILE A 99 3.74 -10.19 3.56
CA ILE A 99 4.07 -10.29 4.98
C ILE A 99 3.59 -9.04 5.73
N SER A 100 2.97 -9.25 6.89
CA SER A 100 2.33 -8.20 7.70
C SER A 100 1.20 -7.46 6.98
N GLN A 101 0.69 -8.04 5.93
CA GLN A 101 -0.47 -7.55 5.18
C GLN A 101 -1.72 -8.04 5.89
N SER A 102 -2.33 -7.20 6.71
CA SER A 102 -3.50 -7.57 7.51
C SER A 102 -4.74 -7.85 6.67
N VAL A 103 -4.86 -7.21 5.52
CA VAL A 103 -5.94 -7.42 4.55
C VAL A 103 -5.30 -7.77 3.20
N PRO A 104 -5.66 -8.94 2.61
CA PRO A 104 -5.11 -9.35 1.31
C PRO A 104 -5.81 -8.63 0.15
N HIS A 105 -5.75 -7.34 0.16
CA HIS A 105 -6.15 -6.39 -0.86
C HIS A 105 -5.10 -5.28 -0.84
N LEU A 106 -4.39 -5.12 -1.95
CA LEU A 106 -3.29 -4.17 -2.05
C LEU A 106 -3.68 -2.80 -1.52
N HIS A 107 -2.89 -2.27 -0.61
CA HIS A 107 -3.09 -0.93 -0.06
C HIS A 107 -1.77 -0.25 0.25
N VAL A 108 -1.72 1.02 -0.07
CA VAL A 108 -0.59 1.89 0.25
C VAL A 108 -0.92 2.65 1.52
N HIS A 109 -0.10 2.46 2.54
CA HIS A 109 -0.16 3.24 3.77
C HIS A 109 0.44 4.61 3.54
N VAL A 110 -0.27 5.65 3.96
CA VAL A 110 0.26 7.02 4.01
C VAL A 110 0.04 7.53 5.43
N VAL A 111 1.11 7.58 6.20
CA VAL A 111 1.07 7.87 7.64
C VAL A 111 1.68 9.24 7.92
N PRO A 112 0.95 10.16 8.57
CA PRO A 112 1.51 11.46 8.96
C PRO A 112 2.70 11.30 9.88
N ARG A 113 3.77 12.05 9.67
CA ARG A 113 4.97 12.01 10.48
C ARG A 113 5.33 13.39 11.01
N THR A 114 5.73 13.41 12.25
CA THR A 114 6.25 14.61 12.91
C THR A 114 7.48 14.23 13.73
N LYS A 115 8.47 15.10 13.78
CA LYS A 115 9.69 14.87 14.57
C LYS A 115 9.33 14.57 16.01
N GLY A 116 9.84 13.46 16.54
CA GLY A 116 9.56 13.05 17.92
C GLY A 116 8.23 12.34 18.12
N ASP A 117 7.57 11.88 17.05
CA ASP A 117 6.28 11.18 17.13
C ASP A 117 6.33 9.76 17.73
N GLY A 118 7.53 9.25 18.01
CA GLY A 118 7.71 7.95 18.64
C GLY A 118 7.85 6.77 17.66
N LEU A 119 7.62 6.96 16.38
CA LEU A 119 7.85 5.91 15.37
C LEU A 119 9.35 5.79 15.12
N ARG A 120 9.97 4.81 15.74
CA ARG A 120 11.43 4.70 15.80
C ARG A 120 11.97 3.36 15.29
N GLY A 121 13.23 3.16 15.59
CA GLY A 121 14.14 2.15 15.15
C GLY A 121 13.69 0.69 15.29
N PHE A 122 12.69 0.34 16.09
CA PHE A 122 12.12 -1.00 16.04
C PHE A 122 11.49 -1.28 14.67
N PHE A 123 11.03 -0.23 14.03
CA PHE A 123 10.45 -0.27 12.69
C PHE A 123 11.52 -0.41 11.61
N TRP A 124 12.77 -0.10 11.94
CA TRP A 124 13.89 -0.13 11.02
C TRP A 124 15.11 -0.78 11.64
N PRO A 125 15.00 -2.06 12.10
CA PRO A 125 16.16 -2.77 12.62
C PRO A 125 17.19 -2.94 11.50
N ARG A 126 18.46 -2.85 11.87
CA ARG A 126 19.56 -2.96 10.92
C ARG A 126 20.36 -4.22 11.19
N THR A 127 20.79 -4.87 10.14
CA THR A 127 21.77 -5.95 10.16
C THR A 127 23.00 -5.56 9.34
N LYS A 128 24.01 -6.42 9.35
CA LYS A 128 25.23 -6.22 8.59
C LYS A 128 25.50 -7.44 7.73
N TYR A 129 26.07 -7.22 6.56
CA TYR A 129 26.68 -8.33 5.81
C TYR A 129 27.95 -8.77 6.52
N GLY A 130 28.24 -10.07 6.51
CA GLY A 130 29.46 -10.63 7.11
C GLY A 130 30.72 -10.29 6.34
N SER A 131 30.58 -9.98 5.02
CA SER A 131 31.68 -9.62 4.14
C SER A 131 31.17 -8.88 2.90
N ASP A 132 32.09 -8.27 2.16
CA ASP A 132 31.77 -7.68 0.86
C ASP A 132 31.33 -8.76 -0.15
N ASP A 133 31.94 -9.94 -0.12
CA ASP A 133 31.57 -11.06 -0.98
C ASP A 133 30.13 -11.52 -0.72
N GLU A 134 29.72 -11.58 0.55
CA GLU A 134 28.33 -11.88 0.89
C GLU A 134 27.38 -10.84 0.32
N ARG A 135 27.69 -9.57 0.50
CA ARG A 135 26.89 -8.47 -0.03
C ARG A 135 26.70 -8.57 -1.55
N GLU A 136 27.79 -8.78 -2.27
CA GLU A 136 27.79 -8.94 -3.72
C GLU A 136 27.04 -10.21 -4.16
N SER A 137 27.11 -11.27 -3.39
CA SER A 137 26.32 -12.49 -3.65
C SER A 137 24.82 -12.23 -3.59
N TYR A 138 24.35 -11.48 -2.59
CA TYR A 138 22.93 -11.10 -2.50
C TYR A 138 22.50 -10.25 -3.70
N ALA A 139 23.31 -9.24 -4.05
CA ALA A 139 23.01 -8.38 -5.19
C ALA A 139 22.90 -9.18 -6.50
N ARG A 140 23.82 -10.11 -6.73
CA ARG A 140 23.84 -10.95 -7.94
C ARG A 140 22.64 -11.88 -8.01
N ARG A 141 22.28 -12.52 -6.89
CA ARG A 141 21.10 -13.41 -6.84
C ARG A 141 19.81 -12.67 -7.15
N ILE A 142 19.67 -11.46 -6.64
CA ILE A 142 18.50 -10.61 -6.94
C ILE A 142 18.52 -10.17 -8.40
N ALA A 143 19.67 -9.74 -8.90
CA ALA A 143 19.82 -9.29 -10.29
C ALA A 143 19.52 -10.42 -11.29
N ASP A 144 20.00 -11.64 -11.01
CA ASP A 144 19.74 -12.82 -11.85
C ASP A 144 18.25 -13.18 -11.87
N ALA A 145 17.59 -13.13 -10.71
CA ALA A 145 16.15 -13.37 -10.61
C ALA A 145 15.34 -12.27 -11.33
N LEU A 146 15.76 -11.02 -11.24
CA LEU A 146 15.13 -9.91 -11.94
C LEU A 146 15.24 -10.05 -13.45
N ALA A 147 16.38 -10.49 -13.96
CA ALA A 147 16.60 -10.71 -15.39
C ALA A 147 15.82 -11.93 -15.94
N ALA A 148 15.51 -12.91 -15.10
CA ALA A 148 14.73 -14.11 -15.47
C ALA A 148 13.21 -13.90 -15.42
N GLY A 149 12.73 -12.87 -14.73
CA GLY A 149 11.30 -12.50 -14.62
C GLY A 149 10.90 -11.47 -15.66
#